data_1d2edc735cb4891099ea56ca6fe428ce
#
_entry.id   1d2edc735cb4891099ea56ca6fe428ce
#
_cell.length_a   1.000
_cell.length_b   1.000
_cell.length_c   1.000
_cell.angle_alpha   90.00
_cell.angle_beta   90.00
_cell.angle_gamma   90.00
#
_symmetry.space_group_name_H-M   'P 1'
#
loop_
_entity.id
_entity.type
_entity.pdbx_description
1 polymer ?
#
loop_
_entity_poly.entity_id
_entity_poly.type
_entity_poly.pdbx_seq_one_letter_code
_entity_poly.pdbx_strand_id
1 'polypeptide(L)'
;YEDDARIIAVRILPCEVIRVTVAPDHRFMTAKVCYEIGNRHAPLFYGEEEDTFVTPYNEPMLQMLSRLHGVTAVRSVEKLDFGKRISSGAPGHHHH
;
A
#
# COMPACT_ATOMS: atom_id res chain seq x y z
N TYR A 1 14.08 -7.07 -24.61
CA TYR A 1 15.14 -7.98 -24.42
C TYR A 1 14.92 -8.83 -23.18
N GLU A 2 15.60 -9.97 -23.11
CA GLU A 2 15.31 -10.93 -22.05
C GLU A 2 15.52 -10.35 -20.67
N ASP A 3 16.57 -9.63 -20.48
CA ASP A 3 16.87 -9.09 -19.16
C ASP A 3 15.80 -8.10 -18.73
N ASP A 4 15.34 -7.31 -19.66
CA ASP A 4 14.28 -6.37 -19.34
C ASP A 4 13.00 -7.09 -18.94
N ALA A 5 12.70 -8.17 -19.65
CA ALA A 5 11.51 -8.94 -19.33
C ALA A 5 11.61 -9.54 -17.93
N ARG A 6 12.79 -10.04 -17.58
CA ARG A 6 12.96 -10.61 -16.25
C ARG A 6 12.83 -9.55 -15.16
N ILE A 7 13.35 -8.38 -15.41
CA ILE A 7 13.25 -7.30 -14.42
C ILE A 7 11.79 -6.92 -14.22
N ILE A 8 11.03 -6.85 -15.29
CA ILE A 8 9.63 -6.52 -15.18
C ILE A 8 8.90 -7.60 -14.39
N ALA A 9 9.21 -8.86 -14.65
CA ALA A 9 8.56 -9.94 -13.94
C ALA A 9 8.87 -9.91 -12.46
N VAL A 10 10.08 -9.53 -12.08
CA VAL A 10 10.46 -9.47 -10.69
C VAL A 10 9.63 -8.43 -9.94
N ARG A 11 9.18 -7.40 -10.64
CA ARG A 11 8.42 -6.34 -9.97
C ARG A 11 7.00 -6.76 -9.61
N ILE A 12 6.55 -7.94 -10.06
CA ILE A 12 5.20 -8.37 -9.78
C ILE A 12 5.26 -9.75 -9.16
N LEU A 13 5.95 -9.83 -8.04
CA LEU A 13 6.06 -11.08 -7.30
C LEU A 13 5.09 -11.09 -6.14
N PRO A 14 4.55 -12.27 -5.81
CA PRO A 14 3.68 -12.37 -4.64
C PRO A 14 4.44 -12.02 -3.38
N CYS A 15 3.81 -11.23 -2.52
CA CYS A 15 4.39 -10.80 -1.26
C CYS A 15 3.34 -10.85 -0.19
N GLU A 16 3.78 -10.99 1.06
CA GLU A 16 2.85 -10.82 2.16
C GLU A 16 2.59 -9.33 2.33
N VAL A 17 1.33 -8.98 2.38
CA VAL A 17 0.91 -7.60 2.43
C VAL A 17 -0.22 -7.43 3.42
N ILE A 18 -0.53 -6.17 3.71
CA ILE A 18 -1.75 -5.82 4.42
C ILE A 18 -2.66 -5.16 3.38
N ARG A 19 -3.84 -5.73 3.22
CA ARG A 19 -4.85 -5.10 2.37
C ARG A 19 -5.71 -4.23 3.26
N VAL A 20 -5.80 -2.96 2.94
CA VAL A 20 -6.50 -1.97 3.74
C VAL A 20 -7.70 -1.49 2.96
N THR A 21 -8.87 -1.57 3.57
CA THR A 21 -10.10 -1.09 2.94
C THR A 21 -10.73 -0.04 3.85
N VAL A 22 -11.11 1.09 3.26
CA VAL A 22 -11.77 2.16 4.00
C VAL A 22 -13.25 2.09 3.68
N ALA A 23 -14.08 2.09 4.72
CA ALA A 23 -15.52 1.99 4.53
C ALA A 23 -16.04 3.22 3.77
N PRO A 24 -17.04 3.04 2.91
CA PRO A 24 -17.54 4.18 2.10
C PRO A 24 -18.05 5.32 2.93
N ASP A 25 -18.62 5.05 4.09
CA ASP A 25 -19.13 6.10 4.96
C ASP A 25 -18.06 6.66 5.87
N HIS A 26 -16.81 6.23 5.69
CA HIS A 26 -15.68 6.73 6.46
C HIS A 26 -14.55 7.16 5.53
N ARG A 27 -14.90 7.71 4.39
CA ARG A 27 -13.87 8.05 3.40
C ARG A 27 -12.85 9.05 3.92
N PHE A 28 -13.23 9.87 4.89
CA PHE A 28 -12.27 10.79 5.46
C PHE A 28 -11.12 10.06 6.12
N MET A 29 -11.28 8.77 6.42
CA MET A 29 -10.20 7.99 6.99
C MET A 29 -9.13 7.63 5.96
N THR A 30 -9.41 7.80 4.67
CA THR A 30 -8.41 7.54 3.65
C THR A 30 -7.16 8.37 3.88
N ALA A 31 -7.34 9.66 4.17
CA ALA A 31 -6.19 10.52 4.43
C ALA A 31 -5.44 10.06 5.66
N LYS A 32 -6.17 9.63 6.69
CA LYS A 32 -5.54 9.15 7.91
C LYS A 32 -4.71 7.89 7.64
N VAL A 33 -5.26 6.95 6.87
CA VAL A 33 -4.56 5.73 6.53
C VAL A 33 -3.28 6.06 5.76
N CYS A 34 -3.38 6.88 4.74
CA CYS A 34 -2.22 7.21 3.93
C CYS A 34 -1.18 7.97 4.75
N TYR A 35 -1.62 8.86 5.63
CA TYR A 35 -0.71 9.60 6.47
C TYR A 35 0.04 8.67 7.42
N GLU A 36 -0.66 7.75 8.06
CA GLU A 36 -0.03 6.86 9.02
C GLU A 36 0.96 5.92 8.35
N ILE A 37 0.59 5.39 7.20
CA ILE A 37 1.50 4.50 6.47
C ILE A 37 2.71 5.27 5.98
N GLY A 38 2.50 6.45 5.41
CA GLY A 38 3.59 7.27 4.92
C GLY A 38 4.50 7.76 6.04
N ASN A 39 3.90 8.05 7.20
CA ASN A 39 4.67 8.50 8.35
C ASN A 39 5.65 7.42 8.84
N ARG A 40 5.34 6.17 8.56
CA ARG A 40 6.22 5.07 8.91
C ARG A 40 7.13 4.68 7.75
N HIS A 41 7.11 5.47 6.69
CA HIS A 41 7.96 5.27 5.51
C HIS A 41 7.73 3.93 4.84
N ALA A 42 6.54 3.37 4.99
CA ALA A 42 6.20 2.12 4.33
C ALA A 42 5.70 2.40 2.93
N PRO A 43 6.02 1.56 1.96
CA PRO A 43 5.48 1.73 0.62
C PRO A 43 3.96 1.57 0.63
N LEU A 44 3.28 2.32 -0.18
CA LEU A 44 1.83 2.30 -0.25
C LEU A 44 1.42 2.17 -1.70
N PHE A 45 0.50 1.25 -1.99
CA PHE A 45 0.04 0.97 -3.33
C PHE A 45 -1.47 1.08 -3.39
N TYR A 46 -2.00 1.46 -4.55
CA TYR A 46 -3.44 1.39 -4.76
C TYR A 46 -3.87 -0.06 -4.84
N GLY A 47 -5.02 -0.36 -4.24
CA GLY A 47 -5.63 -1.66 -4.44
C GLY A 47 -6.43 -1.66 -5.74
N GLU A 48 -7.07 -2.78 -6.00
CA GLU A 48 -7.84 -2.92 -7.23
C GLU A 48 -9.16 -2.19 -7.17
N GLU A 49 -9.70 -2.01 -5.98
CA GLU A 49 -10.97 -1.33 -5.81
C GLU A 49 -10.76 0.03 -5.19
N GLU A 50 -11.76 0.89 -5.34
CA GLU A 50 -11.69 2.19 -4.70
C GLU A 50 -11.61 2.04 -3.21
N ASP A 51 -10.92 2.97 -2.58
CA ASP A 51 -10.78 3.00 -1.13
C ASP A 51 -10.06 1.77 -0.60
N THR A 52 -9.25 1.12 -1.44
CA THR A 52 -8.47 -0.03 -1.06
C THR A 52 -7.00 0.26 -1.32
N PHE A 53 -6.17 -0.11 -0.37
CA PHE A 53 -4.74 0.13 -0.45
C PHE A 53 -3.98 -1.10 -0.02
N VAL A 54 -2.72 -1.20 -0.42
CA VAL A 54 -1.87 -2.34 -0.11
C VAL A 54 -0.53 -1.82 0.37
N THR A 55 -0.03 -2.40 1.44
CA THR A 55 1.30 -2.09 1.95
C THR A 55 1.95 -3.39 2.38
N PRO A 56 3.28 -3.50 2.32
CA PRO A 56 3.94 -4.74 2.74
C PRO A 56 3.59 -5.08 4.18
N TYR A 57 3.51 -6.38 4.45
CA TYR A 57 3.10 -6.85 5.76
C TYR A 57 4.10 -6.44 6.83
N ASN A 58 3.57 -5.99 7.95
CA ASN A 58 4.35 -5.61 9.11
C ASN A 58 3.39 -5.69 10.28
N GLU A 59 3.70 -6.50 11.28
CA GLU A 59 2.76 -6.75 12.36
C GLU A 59 2.36 -5.49 13.12
N PRO A 60 3.27 -4.63 13.54
CA PRO A 60 2.86 -3.39 14.19
C PRO A 60 1.97 -2.53 13.31
N MET A 61 2.23 -2.51 12.00
CA MET A 61 1.42 -1.75 11.08
C MET A 61 0.01 -2.32 11.01
N LEU A 62 -0.09 -3.65 10.94
CA LEU A 62 -1.40 -4.30 10.90
C LEU A 62 -2.20 -3.98 12.16
N GLN A 63 -1.56 -4.02 13.31
CA GLN A 63 -2.25 -3.71 14.54
C GLN A 63 -2.70 -2.26 14.59
N MET A 64 -1.88 -1.35 14.14
CA MET A 64 -2.23 0.06 14.12
C MET A 64 -3.41 0.31 13.19
N LEU A 65 -3.35 -0.24 11.98
CA LEU A 65 -4.42 -0.02 11.01
C LEU A 65 -5.73 -0.65 11.47
N SER A 66 -5.64 -1.79 12.15
CA SER A 66 -6.85 -2.47 12.62
C SER A 66 -7.59 -1.69 13.69
N ARG A 67 -6.93 -0.73 14.31
CA ARG A 67 -7.56 0.10 15.34
C ARG A 67 -8.24 1.33 14.78
N LEU A 68 -8.03 1.63 13.51
CA LEU A 68 -8.63 2.82 12.92
C LEU A 68 -10.09 2.58 12.64
N HIS A 69 -10.92 3.52 13.05
CA HIS A 69 -12.36 3.39 12.89
C HIS A 69 -12.73 3.45 11.42
N GLY A 70 -13.55 2.52 10.97
CA GLY A 70 -13.98 2.50 9.57
C GLY A 70 -12.94 1.93 8.62
N VAL A 71 -11.88 1.35 9.15
CA VAL A 71 -10.79 0.79 8.33
C VAL A 71 -10.67 -0.69 8.63
N THR A 72 -10.59 -1.50 7.57
CA THR A 72 -10.39 -2.94 7.69
C THR A 72 -9.00 -3.25 7.15
N ALA A 73 -8.21 -3.95 7.93
CA ALA A 73 -6.86 -4.34 7.52
C ALA A 73 -6.72 -5.84 7.64
N VAL A 74 -6.30 -6.49 6.56
CA VAL A 74 -6.21 -7.94 6.50
C VAL A 74 -4.87 -8.35 5.92
N ARG A 75 -4.23 -9.32 6.55
CA ARG A 75 -3.01 -9.88 6.01
C ARG A 75 -3.35 -10.77 4.81
N SER A 76 -2.59 -10.62 3.74
CA SER A 76 -2.87 -11.33 2.52
C SER A 76 -1.58 -11.56 1.75
N VAL A 77 -1.62 -12.41 0.74
CA VAL A 77 -0.49 -12.60 -0.17
C VAL A 77 -0.96 -12.11 -1.52
N GLU A 78 -0.33 -11.07 -2.03
CA GLU A 78 -0.77 -10.47 -3.28
C GLU A 78 0.45 -10.03 -4.07
N LYS A 79 0.24 -9.87 -5.36
CA LYS A 79 1.28 -9.32 -6.22
C LYS A 79 1.27 -7.81 -6.10
N LEU A 80 2.45 -7.25 -5.87
CA LEU A 80 2.57 -5.80 -5.81
C LEU A 80 2.84 -5.27 -7.21
N ASP A 81 2.02 -4.34 -7.63
CA ASP A 81 2.16 -3.70 -8.92
C ASP A 81 2.81 -2.35 -8.71
N PHE A 82 4.08 -2.25 -9.06
CA PHE A 82 4.81 -1.01 -8.82
C PHE A 82 4.30 0.16 -9.65
N GLY A 83 3.53 -0.12 -10.67
CA GLY A 83 2.86 0.95 -11.40
C GLY A 83 1.75 1.61 -10.62
N LYS A 84 1.30 0.97 -9.54
CA LYS A 84 0.24 1.53 -8.70
C LYS A 84 0.79 2.09 -7.40
N ARG A 85 2.08 2.27 -7.29
CA ARG A 85 2.67 2.81 -6.08
C ARG A 85 2.28 4.26 -5.86
N ILE A 86 1.82 4.55 -4.66
CA ILE A 86 1.41 5.90 -4.31
C ILE A 86 2.53 6.68 -3.67
N SER A 87 3.12 6.08 -2.64
CA SER A 87 4.09 6.82 -1.89
C SER A 87 5.33 6.95 -2.68
N SER A 88 5.84 8.07 -2.66
CA SER A 88 6.91 8.27 -3.45
C SER A 88 8.10 7.69 -2.88
N GLY A 89 8.38 7.82 -1.72
CA GLY A 89 9.69 7.52 -1.40
C GLY A 89 10.55 8.00 -2.50
N ALA A 90 9.98 8.43 -3.52
CA ALA A 90 10.77 8.90 -4.58
C ALA A 90 11.30 10.21 -4.20
N PRO A 91 12.49 10.34 -4.37
CA PRO A 91 13.09 11.57 -4.04
C PRO A 91 12.63 12.61 -4.96
N GLY A 92 12.50 13.11 -4.89
CA GLY A 92 12.21 13.84 -5.66
C GLY A 92 11.30 14.63 -6.00
N HIS A 93 10.90 14.41 -5.78
CA HIS A 93 10.02 14.91 -5.89
C HIS A 93 9.86 16.03 -5.30
N HIS A 94 10.61 15.98 -5.11
CA HIS A 94 10.60 16.73 -4.61
C HIS A 94 10.76 17.80 -4.77
N HIS A 95 10.95 17.94 -5.03
CA HIS A 95 11.12 18.84 -5.19
C HIS A 95 10.71 19.61 -5.33
N HIS A 96 10.61 19.80 -5.15
CA HIS A 96 10.12 20.47 -5.25
C HIS A 96 9.88 20.86 -4.98
#